data_c52e0fb9862cfef950602347f098809e
#
_entry.id   c52e0fb9862cfef950602347f098809e
#
_cell.length_a   1.000
_cell.length_b   1.000
_cell.length_c   1.000
_cell.angle_alpha   90.00
_cell.angle_beta   90.00
_cell.angle_gamma   90.00
#
_symmetry.space_group_name_H-M   'P 1'
#
loop_
_entity.id
_entity.type
_entity.pdbx_description
1 polymer ?
#
loop_
_entity_poly.entity_id
_entity_poly.type
_entity_poly.pdbx_seq_one_letter_code
_entity_poly.pdbx_strand_id
1 'polypeptide(L)'
;MNLSMKWLSDYVTLNTTVKDFCAAMTMSGSKVEVATEEGSEIKNVVVGKLLSVVPHENSDHLVVCQVDVGQEQPIQIVTGAPNVKAGDIVPVALCGAELPNGVKIKKGKLRGVESNGMLCSLGELGLTVHDFPYAIADGIFLIQEDCQIGQDIHEAIGLNDTSVEFEITSNKIQPAISVSVHRCRMHKPYKILS
;
A
#
# COMPACT_ATOMS: atom_id res chain seq x y z
N MET A 1 -21.56 0.59 -5.15
CA MET A 1 -20.77 1.75 -5.67
C MET A 1 -19.83 2.18 -4.56
N ASN A 2 -18.55 2.31 -4.85
CA ASN A 2 -17.53 2.64 -3.82
C ASN A 2 -17.15 4.11 -3.90
N LEU A 3 -17.08 4.75 -2.74
CA LEU A 3 -16.69 6.14 -2.56
C LEU A 3 -15.48 6.21 -1.62
N SER A 4 -14.38 6.82 -2.08
CA SER A 4 -13.22 7.15 -1.27
C SER A 4 -13.53 8.38 -0.41
N MET A 5 -13.33 8.28 0.90
CA MET A 5 -13.53 9.41 1.83
C MET A 5 -12.45 10.48 1.61
N LYS A 6 -11.23 10.07 1.30
CA LYS A 6 -10.13 10.99 0.99
C LYS A 6 -10.41 11.78 -0.30
N TRP A 7 -10.85 11.10 -1.36
CA TRP A 7 -11.26 11.77 -2.58
C TRP A 7 -12.43 12.73 -2.36
N LEU A 8 -13.42 12.33 -1.54
CA LEU A 8 -14.55 13.18 -1.22
C LEU A 8 -14.11 14.46 -0.47
N SER A 9 -13.10 14.35 0.39
CA SER A 9 -12.59 15.50 1.17
C SER A 9 -11.95 16.59 0.30
N ASP A 10 -11.55 16.27 -0.94
CA ASP A 10 -11.02 17.26 -1.89
C ASP A 10 -12.12 18.19 -2.43
N TYR A 11 -13.37 17.75 -2.38
CA TYR A 11 -14.53 18.50 -2.89
C TYR A 11 -15.41 19.09 -1.80
N VAL A 12 -15.45 18.43 -0.63
CA VAL A 12 -16.35 18.80 0.46
C VAL A 12 -15.61 18.74 1.80
N THR A 13 -15.71 19.79 2.59
CA THR A 13 -15.19 19.77 3.97
C THR A 13 -16.04 18.83 4.83
N LEU A 14 -15.47 17.70 5.22
CA LEU A 14 -16.12 16.72 6.07
C LEU A 14 -15.73 16.97 7.54
N ASN A 15 -16.66 17.47 8.34
CA ASN A 15 -16.49 17.68 9.79
C ASN A 15 -17.22 16.59 10.59
N THR A 16 -17.11 15.33 10.14
CA THR A 16 -17.84 14.21 10.72
C THR A 16 -16.98 12.95 10.74
N THR A 17 -17.32 11.99 11.60
CA THR A 17 -16.66 10.68 11.56
C THR A 17 -17.20 9.85 10.38
N VAL A 18 -16.43 8.87 9.91
CA VAL A 18 -16.89 7.94 8.86
C VAL A 18 -18.19 7.25 9.27
N LYS A 19 -18.32 6.88 10.55
CA LYS A 19 -19.53 6.24 11.08
C LYS A 19 -20.76 7.14 10.96
N ASP A 20 -20.63 8.40 11.36
CA ASP A 20 -21.73 9.37 11.32
C ASP A 20 -22.08 9.75 9.87
N PHE A 21 -21.05 9.84 9.00
CA PHE A 21 -21.25 10.01 7.58
C PHE A 21 -22.09 8.86 6.98
N CYS A 22 -21.71 7.61 7.26
CA CYS A 22 -22.45 6.43 6.78
C CYS A 22 -23.91 6.42 7.29
N ALA A 23 -24.12 6.78 8.55
CA ALA A 23 -25.46 6.90 9.14
C ALA A 23 -26.28 7.98 8.43
N ALA A 24 -25.73 9.17 8.25
CA ALA A 24 -26.39 10.28 7.57
C ALA A 24 -26.74 9.95 6.11
N MET A 25 -25.82 9.31 5.39
CA MET A 25 -26.06 8.88 4.00
C MET A 25 -27.18 7.85 3.92
N THR A 26 -27.20 6.88 4.81
CA THR A 26 -28.28 5.88 4.87
C THR A 26 -29.63 6.54 5.17
N MET A 27 -29.68 7.47 6.13
CA MET A 27 -30.89 8.22 6.45
C MET A 27 -31.37 9.11 5.30
N SER A 28 -30.47 9.63 4.47
CA SER A 28 -30.81 10.41 3.28
C SER A 28 -31.33 9.55 2.10
N GLY A 29 -31.36 8.22 2.29
CA GLY A 29 -31.83 7.26 1.30
C GLY A 29 -30.74 6.68 0.41
N SER A 30 -29.46 6.90 0.72
CA SER A 30 -28.32 6.24 0.08
C SER A 30 -27.77 5.21 1.06
N LYS A 31 -28.29 3.98 0.97
CA LYS A 31 -27.91 2.92 1.92
C LYS A 31 -26.41 2.60 1.78
N VAL A 32 -25.71 2.72 2.88
CA VAL A 32 -24.32 2.26 3.03
C VAL A 32 -24.34 0.78 3.41
N GLU A 33 -23.58 -0.04 2.69
CA GLU A 33 -23.43 -1.46 2.99
C GLU A 33 -22.22 -1.72 3.88
N VAL A 34 -21.05 -1.22 3.46
CA VAL A 34 -19.79 -1.45 4.15
C VAL A 34 -18.92 -0.19 4.09
N ALA A 35 -18.18 0.07 5.15
CA ALA A 35 -17.07 1.01 5.17
C ALA A 35 -15.80 0.22 5.51
N THR A 36 -14.82 0.22 4.61
CA THR A 36 -13.57 -0.53 4.74
C THR A 36 -12.40 0.42 4.83
N GLU A 37 -11.62 0.33 5.89
CA GLU A 37 -10.32 1.02 5.99
C GLU A 37 -9.30 0.28 5.14
N GLU A 38 -8.77 0.96 4.13
CA GLU A 38 -7.80 0.37 3.21
C GLU A 38 -6.46 0.17 3.91
N GLY A 39 -5.84 -0.98 3.64
CA GLY A 39 -4.54 -1.32 4.24
C GLY A 39 -4.58 -1.65 5.74
N SER A 40 -5.74 -1.71 6.39
CA SER A 40 -5.85 -1.98 7.84
C SER A 40 -5.21 -3.31 8.29
N GLU A 41 -5.02 -4.24 7.37
CA GLU A 41 -4.36 -5.53 7.61
C GLU A 41 -2.82 -5.45 7.55
N ILE A 42 -2.27 -4.32 7.05
CA ILE A 42 -0.84 -4.10 6.94
C ILE A 42 -0.37 -3.38 8.21
N LYS A 43 0.59 -3.97 8.94
CA LYS A 43 1.15 -3.35 10.14
C LYS A 43 2.66 -3.48 10.15
N ASN A 44 3.33 -2.43 10.62
CA ASN A 44 4.79 -2.39 10.78
C ASN A 44 5.55 -2.64 9.46
N VAL A 45 5.03 -2.08 8.37
CA VAL A 45 5.69 -2.03 7.06
C VAL A 45 6.11 -0.59 6.79
N VAL A 46 7.38 -0.40 6.48
CA VAL A 46 7.98 0.93 6.26
C VAL A 46 8.64 1.02 4.89
N VAL A 47 8.90 2.24 4.46
CA VAL A 47 9.70 2.51 3.27
C VAL A 47 11.18 2.28 3.58
N GLY A 48 11.84 1.45 2.80
CA GLY A 48 13.27 1.22 2.89
C GLY A 48 13.99 1.51 1.58
N LYS A 49 15.28 1.85 1.69
CA LYS A 49 16.18 2.01 0.55
C LYS A 49 17.24 0.94 0.56
N LEU A 50 17.41 0.26 -0.57
CA LEU A 50 18.45 -0.74 -0.76
C LEU A 50 19.80 -0.04 -0.89
N LEU A 51 20.70 -0.24 0.10
CA LEU A 51 22.06 0.30 0.08
C LEU A 51 22.99 -0.58 -0.74
N SER A 52 22.88 -1.89 -0.58
CA SER A 52 23.65 -2.88 -1.34
C SER A 52 22.84 -4.14 -1.59
N VAL A 53 23.13 -4.80 -2.70
CA VAL A 53 22.54 -6.09 -3.09
C VAL A 53 23.70 -6.98 -3.52
N VAL A 54 23.93 -8.06 -2.78
CA VAL A 54 25.04 -8.99 -3.00
C VAL A 54 24.50 -10.40 -3.20
N PRO A 55 25.01 -11.17 -4.17
CA PRO A 55 24.62 -12.58 -4.32
C PRO A 55 24.89 -13.37 -3.03
N HIS A 56 24.01 -14.31 -2.73
CA HIS A 56 24.14 -15.17 -1.56
C HIS A 56 25.20 -16.25 -1.82
N GLU A 57 26.16 -16.45 -0.91
CA GLU A 57 27.29 -17.39 -1.10
C GLU A 57 26.86 -18.84 -1.36
N ASN A 58 25.75 -19.25 -0.78
CA ASN A 58 25.25 -20.64 -0.84
C ASN A 58 23.97 -20.81 -1.68
N SER A 59 23.68 -19.87 -2.59
CA SER A 59 22.46 -19.93 -3.41
C SER A 59 22.56 -19.06 -4.66
N ASP A 60 22.28 -19.65 -5.80
CA ASP A 60 22.25 -18.95 -7.10
C ASP A 60 21.00 -18.08 -7.30
N HIS A 61 20.00 -18.23 -6.42
CA HIS A 61 18.69 -17.55 -6.54
C HIS A 61 18.42 -16.56 -5.42
N LEU A 62 19.29 -16.47 -4.41
CA LEU A 62 19.12 -15.55 -3.29
C LEU A 62 20.10 -14.40 -3.37
N VAL A 63 19.65 -13.25 -2.92
CA VAL A 63 20.51 -12.08 -2.72
C VAL A 63 20.38 -11.57 -1.28
N VAL A 64 21.46 -11.05 -0.76
CA VAL A 64 21.55 -10.43 0.57
C VAL A 64 21.54 -8.92 0.36
N CYS A 65 20.54 -8.26 0.92
CA CYS A 65 20.35 -6.83 0.82
C CYS A 65 20.67 -6.16 2.16
N GLN A 66 21.39 -5.04 2.12
CA GLN A 66 21.45 -4.10 3.23
C GLN A 66 20.45 -2.99 2.97
N VAL A 67 19.54 -2.79 3.89
CA VAL A 67 18.38 -1.89 3.71
C VAL A 67 18.37 -0.84 4.79
N ASP A 68 18.38 0.41 4.38
CA ASP A 68 18.13 1.56 5.27
C ASP A 68 16.61 1.71 5.44
N VAL A 69 16.16 1.65 6.68
CA VAL A 69 14.76 1.79 7.08
C VAL A 69 14.55 3.00 8.01
N GLY A 70 15.45 3.98 7.95
CA GLY A 70 15.40 5.17 8.81
C GLY A 70 15.80 4.91 10.26
N GLN A 71 16.44 3.77 10.55
CA GLN A 71 17.01 3.44 11.86
C GLN A 71 18.50 3.77 11.89
N GLU A 72 19.11 3.77 13.10
CA GLU A 72 20.54 4.06 13.26
C GLU A 72 21.46 3.13 12.47
N GLN A 73 21.03 1.91 12.21
CA GLN A 73 21.79 0.91 11.46
C GLN A 73 20.91 0.27 10.39
N PRO A 74 21.47 0.03 9.19
CA PRO A 74 20.76 -0.71 8.16
C PRO A 74 20.48 -2.15 8.60
N ILE A 75 19.39 -2.71 8.13
CA ILE A 75 19.00 -4.09 8.41
C ILE A 75 19.37 -4.99 7.23
N GLN A 76 19.72 -6.24 7.56
CA GLN A 76 20.01 -7.26 6.56
C GLN A 76 18.73 -8.04 6.23
N ILE A 77 18.44 -8.16 4.94
CA ILE A 77 17.29 -8.93 4.42
C ILE A 77 17.77 -9.81 3.28
N VAL A 78 17.34 -11.06 3.29
CA VAL A 78 17.59 -12.02 2.21
C VAL A 78 16.33 -12.19 1.38
N THR A 79 16.46 -12.07 0.06
CA THR A 79 15.33 -12.22 -0.87
C THR A 79 15.72 -13.05 -2.09
N GLY A 80 14.73 -13.70 -2.70
CA GLY A 80 14.89 -14.42 -3.98
C GLY A 80 14.41 -13.62 -5.20
N ALA A 81 14.00 -12.36 -5.01
CA ALA A 81 13.48 -11.56 -6.11
C ALA A 81 14.63 -11.05 -7.01
N PRO A 82 14.53 -11.23 -8.33
CA PRO A 82 15.58 -10.84 -9.27
C PRO A 82 15.56 -9.36 -9.66
N ASN A 83 14.48 -8.65 -9.30
CA ASN A 83 14.22 -7.28 -9.76
C ASN A 83 14.73 -6.17 -8.82
N VAL A 84 15.56 -6.52 -7.83
CA VAL A 84 16.08 -5.56 -6.82
C VAL A 84 17.50 -5.08 -7.17
N LYS A 85 17.75 -3.79 -6.99
CA LYS A 85 19.05 -3.15 -7.22
C LYS A 85 19.39 -2.18 -6.09
N ALA A 86 20.68 -1.92 -5.90
CA ALA A 86 21.10 -0.87 -4.98
C ALA A 86 20.57 0.49 -5.43
N GLY A 87 19.98 1.22 -4.50
CA GLY A 87 19.32 2.51 -4.74
C GLY A 87 17.80 2.44 -4.83
N ASP A 88 17.22 1.25 -5.04
CA ASP A 88 15.77 1.09 -5.13
C ASP A 88 15.08 1.40 -3.80
N ILE A 89 13.89 1.96 -3.88
CA ILE A 89 13.01 2.22 -2.75
C ILE A 89 11.91 1.16 -2.74
N VAL A 90 11.77 0.47 -1.62
CA VAL A 90 10.93 -0.72 -1.51
C VAL A 90 10.16 -0.75 -0.18
N PRO A 91 8.99 -1.42 -0.12
CA PRO A 91 8.32 -1.67 1.14
C PRO A 91 9.04 -2.79 1.91
N VAL A 92 9.28 -2.53 3.18
CA VAL A 92 10.01 -3.40 4.09
C VAL A 92 9.12 -3.78 5.27
N ALA A 93 8.75 -5.03 5.36
CA ALA A 93 8.09 -5.59 6.53
C ALA A 93 9.14 -5.89 7.62
N LEU A 94 9.08 -5.13 8.70
CA LEU A 94 9.96 -5.31 9.85
C LEU A 94 9.58 -6.54 10.67
N CYS A 95 10.46 -6.94 11.58
CA CYS A 95 10.13 -8.02 12.51
C CYS A 95 8.89 -7.64 13.36
N GLY A 96 7.89 -8.54 13.39
CA GLY A 96 6.59 -8.28 14.00
C GLY A 96 5.56 -7.66 13.07
N ALA A 97 5.89 -7.41 11.81
CA ALA A 97 4.93 -6.96 10.80
C ALA A 97 3.82 -8.00 10.60
N GLU A 98 2.62 -7.50 10.40
CA GLU A 98 1.45 -8.29 9.98
C GLU A 98 1.11 -7.86 8.54
N LEU A 99 0.93 -8.84 7.67
CA LEU A 99 0.55 -8.66 6.28
C LEU A 99 -0.86 -9.23 6.04
N PRO A 100 -1.53 -8.83 4.97
CA PRO A 100 -2.77 -9.45 4.55
C PRO A 100 -2.66 -10.98 4.55
N ASN A 101 -3.77 -11.67 4.81
CA ASN A 101 -3.82 -13.12 5.02
C ASN A 101 -3.18 -13.64 6.33
N GLY A 102 -2.92 -12.76 7.31
CA GLY A 102 -2.44 -13.14 8.62
C GLY A 102 -0.96 -13.57 8.67
N VAL A 103 -0.19 -13.25 7.65
CA VAL A 103 1.26 -13.52 7.60
C VAL A 103 1.98 -12.61 8.59
N LYS A 104 2.73 -13.20 9.53
CA LYS A 104 3.53 -12.49 10.53
C LYS A 104 5.02 -12.68 10.24
N ILE A 105 5.71 -11.56 10.10
CA ILE A 105 7.15 -11.55 9.79
C ILE A 105 7.96 -11.73 11.09
N LYS A 106 8.85 -12.69 11.08
CA LYS A 106 9.78 -12.98 12.18
C LYS A 106 11.21 -12.98 11.68
N LYS A 107 12.15 -12.76 12.58
CA LYS A 107 13.57 -12.98 12.28
C LYS A 107 13.77 -14.42 11.84
N GLY A 108 14.44 -14.61 10.73
CA GLY A 108 14.70 -15.92 10.16
C GLY A 108 16.13 -16.07 9.66
N LYS A 109 16.49 -17.30 9.31
CA LYS A 109 17.74 -17.60 8.61
C LYS A 109 17.39 -18.29 7.30
N LEU A 110 17.87 -17.73 6.20
CA LEU A 110 17.76 -18.30 4.87
C LEU A 110 19.14 -18.83 4.46
N ARG A 111 19.25 -20.14 4.32
CA ARG A 111 20.50 -20.86 4.01
C ARG A 111 21.70 -20.41 4.87
N GLY A 112 21.48 -20.16 6.17
CA GLY A 112 22.54 -19.78 7.14
C GLY A 112 22.73 -18.27 7.32
N VAL A 113 22.20 -17.44 6.43
CA VAL A 113 22.29 -15.98 6.52
C VAL A 113 21.04 -15.42 7.21
N GLU A 114 21.22 -14.51 8.16
CA GLU A 114 20.11 -13.90 8.92
C GLU A 114 19.35 -12.90 8.05
N SER A 115 18.00 -12.96 8.15
CA SER A 115 17.09 -11.99 7.58
C SER A 115 16.27 -11.35 8.68
N ASN A 116 16.37 -10.04 8.84
CA ASN A 116 15.74 -9.25 9.89
C ASN A 116 14.46 -8.55 9.41
N GLY A 117 13.80 -9.11 8.42
CA GLY A 117 12.59 -8.58 7.80
C GLY A 117 12.35 -9.24 6.46
N MET A 118 11.41 -8.68 5.70
CA MET A 118 11.05 -9.14 4.37
C MET A 118 10.80 -7.95 3.45
N LEU A 119 11.29 -8.01 2.21
CA LEU A 119 10.89 -7.09 1.16
C LEU A 119 9.53 -7.55 0.62
N CYS A 120 8.60 -6.62 0.39
CA CYS A 120 7.24 -6.99 -0.01
C CYS A 120 6.99 -6.74 -1.50
N SER A 121 6.27 -7.67 -2.10
CA SER A 121 5.62 -7.53 -3.40
C SER A 121 4.26 -6.84 -3.26
N LEU A 122 3.63 -6.46 -4.39
CA LEU A 122 2.26 -5.95 -4.38
C LEU A 122 1.28 -6.96 -3.77
N GLY A 123 1.37 -8.22 -4.16
CA GLY A 123 0.47 -9.28 -3.70
C GLY A 123 0.56 -9.51 -2.20
N GLU A 124 1.76 -9.40 -1.60
CA GLU A 124 1.95 -9.52 -0.15
C GLU A 124 1.33 -8.34 0.62
N LEU A 125 1.23 -7.18 -0.01
CA LEU A 125 0.53 -6.01 0.52
C LEU A 125 -0.97 -6.03 0.22
N GLY A 126 -1.50 -7.08 -0.41
CA GLY A 126 -2.90 -7.15 -0.84
C GLY A 126 -3.26 -6.18 -1.97
N LEU A 127 -2.25 -5.70 -2.70
CA LEU A 127 -2.38 -4.74 -3.80
C LEU A 127 -2.21 -5.45 -5.15
N THR A 128 -2.64 -4.78 -6.21
CA THR A 128 -2.59 -5.29 -7.57
C THR A 128 -1.93 -4.31 -8.52
N VAL A 129 -1.57 -4.78 -9.71
CA VAL A 129 -1.07 -3.91 -10.80
C VAL A 129 -2.10 -2.88 -11.29
N HIS A 130 -3.38 -3.05 -10.96
CA HIS A 130 -4.40 -2.03 -11.22
C HIS A 130 -4.25 -0.83 -10.29
N ASP A 131 -3.76 -1.06 -9.07
CA ASP A 131 -3.49 0.01 -8.10
C ASP A 131 -2.19 0.75 -8.45
N PHE A 132 -1.21 0.03 -8.99
CA PHE A 132 0.11 0.52 -9.39
C PHE A 132 0.51 -0.02 -10.76
N PRO A 133 0.06 0.60 -11.87
CA PRO A 133 0.29 0.09 -13.22
C PRO A 133 1.76 0.00 -13.66
N TYR A 134 2.65 0.73 -12.97
CA TYR A 134 4.09 0.70 -13.23
C TYR A 134 4.80 -0.47 -12.54
N ALA A 135 4.15 -1.12 -11.59
CA ALA A 135 4.76 -2.18 -10.81
C ALA A 135 4.73 -3.53 -11.55
N ILE A 136 5.71 -4.35 -11.24
CA ILE A 136 5.82 -5.70 -11.78
C ILE A 136 5.00 -6.64 -10.92
N ALA A 137 4.17 -7.48 -11.53
CA ALA A 137 3.30 -8.42 -10.82
C ALA A 137 4.10 -9.46 -10.02
N ASP A 138 5.17 -10.00 -10.63
CA ASP A 138 6.04 -11.01 -10.04
C ASP A 138 7.38 -10.39 -9.63
N GLY A 139 7.47 -9.87 -8.42
CA GLY A 139 8.69 -9.25 -7.91
C GLY A 139 8.44 -8.31 -6.74
N ILE A 140 9.50 -7.76 -6.17
CA ILE A 140 9.39 -6.76 -5.13
C ILE A 140 8.79 -5.48 -5.71
N PHE A 141 7.88 -4.86 -4.95
CA PHE A 141 7.30 -3.60 -5.34
C PHE A 141 8.34 -2.47 -5.23
N LEU A 142 8.66 -1.83 -6.35
CA LEU A 142 9.54 -0.66 -6.40
C LEU A 142 8.69 0.60 -6.31
N ILE A 143 8.87 1.37 -5.24
CA ILE A 143 8.11 2.60 -4.99
C ILE A 143 8.69 3.71 -5.86
N GLN A 144 7.86 4.36 -6.66
CA GLN A 144 8.24 5.50 -7.51
C GLN A 144 7.73 6.84 -6.98
N GLU A 145 6.89 6.81 -5.96
CA GLU A 145 6.38 8.00 -5.28
C GLU A 145 7.46 8.68 -4.43
N ASP A 146 7.35 9.99 -4.29
CA ASP A 146 8.18 10.78 -3.38
C ASP A 146 7.85 10.39 -1.93
N CYS A 147 8.73 9.65 -1.27
CA CYS A 147 8.55 9.19 0.09
C CYS A 147 9.85 9.33 0.90
N GLN A 148 9.70 9.36 2.22
CA GLN A 148 10.84 9.40 3.14
C GLN A 148 11.21 7.98 3.58
N ILE A 149 12.52 7.73 3.74
CA ILE A 149 13.00 6.45 4.28
C ILE A 149 12.54 6.33 5.73
N GLY A 150 12.00 5.16 6.09
CA GLY A 150 11.43 4.90 7.41
C GLY A 150 9.98 5.37 7.58
N GLN A 151 9.39 6.03 6.59
CA GLN A 151 7.98 6.42 6.60
C GLN A 151 7.08 5.18 6.57
N ASP A 152 5.93 5.27 7.24
CA ASP A 152 4.91 4.21 7.18
C ASP A 152 4.40 4.02 5.75
N ILE A 153 4.22 2.77 5.35
CA ILE A 153 3.83 2.44 3.99
C ILE A 153 2.46 3.01 3.62
N HIS A 154 1.51 3.11 4.57
CA HIS A 154 0.18 3.64 4.30
C HIS A 154 0.22 5.10 3.85
N GLU A 155 1.10 5.89 4.45
CA GLU A 155 1.29 7.28 4.07
C GLU A 155 2.05 7.41 2.76
N ALA A 156 3.12 6.60 2.60
CA ALA A 156 3.99 6.64 1.44
C ALA A 156 3.26 6.32 0.13
N ILE A 157 2.41 5.30 0.17
CA ILE A 157 1.67 4.85 -1.01
C ILE A 157 0.17 5.19 -0.95
N GLY A 158 -0.27 6.00 0.04
CA GLY A 158 -1.62 6.55 0.13
C GLY A 158 -2.72 5.53 0.43
N LEU A 159 -2.42 4.49 1.22
CA LEU A 159 -3.41 3.50 1.68
C LEU A 159 -4.23 3.97 2.89
N ASN A 160 -4.01 5.18 3.37
CA ASN A 160 -4.75 5.78 4.49
C ASN A 160 -6.08 6.37 4.02
N ASP A 161 -6.94 5.54 3.46
CA ASP A 161 -8.26 5.92 2.97
C ASP A 161 -9.33 4.98 3.52
N THR A 162 -10.57 5.45 3.55
CA THR A 162 -11.74 4.63 3.82
C THR A 162 -12.63 4.59 2.59
N SER A 163 -12.87 3.40 2.10
CA SER A 163 -13.82 3.14 1.00
C SER A 163 -15.19 2.84 1.59
N VAL A 164 -16.20 3.60 1.17
CA VAL A 164 -17.60 3.40 1.56
C VAL A 164 -18.38 2.83 0.41
N GLU A 165 -18.96 1.64 0.60
CA GLU A 165 -19.78 0.97 -0.40
C GLU A 165 -21.25 1.32 -0.23
N PHE A 166 -21.87 1.78 -1.32
CA PHE A 166 -23.29 2.12 -1.38
C PHE A 166 -24.06 1.09 -2.20
N GLU A 167 -25.21 0.68 -1.69
CA GLU A 167 -26.21 -0.08 -2.45
C GLU A 167 -26.96 0.88 -3.38
N ILE A 168 -26.94 0.55 -4.69
CA ILE A 168 -27.75 1.26 -5.68
C ILE A 168 -29.07 0.50 -5.81
N THR A 169 -30.14 1.03 -5.21
CA THR A 169 -31.48 0.46 -5.34
C THR A 169 -32.14 0.86 -6.66
N SER A 170 -32.91 -0.05 -7.22
CA SER A 170 -33.62 0.13 -8.52
C SER A 170 -34.58 1.31 -8.59
N ASN A 171 -34.95 1.89 -7.47
CA ASN A 171 -35.85 3.04 -7.38
C ASN A 171 -35.18 4.39 -7.69
N LYS A 172 -33.85 4.41 -7.81
CA LYS A 172 -33.07 5.58 -8.22
C LYS A 172 -32.60 5.39 -9.66
N ILE A 173 -33.53 5.21 -10.62
CA ILE A 173 -33.20 5.21 -12.03
C ILE A 173 -33.05 6.69 -12.49
N GLN A 174 -31.97 7.31 -12.06
CA GLN A 174 -31.28 8.28 -12.89
C GLN A 174 -30.10 7.54 -13.51
N PRO A 175 -29.64 7.94 -14.73
CA PRO A 175 -28.52 7.25 -15.35
C PRO A 175 -27.39 7.25 -14.36
N ALA A 176 -27.14 6.09 -13.78
CA ALA A 176 -25.97 5.87 -12.98
C ALA A 176 -24.82 6.12 -13.96
N ILE A 177 -24.26 7.32 -13.90
CA ILE A 177 -22.89 7.50 -14.35
C ILE A 177 -22.16 6.47 -13.52
N SER A 178 -21.83 5.36 -14.16
CA SER A 178 -20.92 4.37 -13.64
C SER A 178 -19.59 5.09 -13.47
N VAL A 179 -19.48 5.80 -12.38
CA VAL A 179 -18.21 6.21 -11.84
C VAL A 179 -17.70 4.95 -11.16
N SER A 180 -17.18 4.03 -11.96
CA SER A 180 -16.18 3.15 -11.45
C SER A 180 -15.05 4.10 -11.05
N VAL A 181 -15.01 4.41 -9.76
CA VAL A 181 -13.85 5.04 -9.15
C VAL A 181 -12.78 3.95 -9.19
N HIS A 182 -12.21 3.77 -10.37
CA HIS A 182 -10.86 3.25 -10.46
C HIS A 182 -10.06 4.16 -9.54
N ARG A 183 -9.28 3.57 -8.66
CA ARG A 183 -8.21 4.24 -7.92
C ARG A 183 -7.34 5.00 -8.92
N CYS A 184 -7.84 6.11 -9.44
CA CYS A 184 -7.00 7.11 -10.06
C CYS A 184 -6.26 7.75 -8.89
N ARG A 185 -5.09 7.19 -8.55
CA ARG A 185 -4.06 7.99 -7.93
C ARG A 185 -3.77 9.10 -8.90
N MET A 186 -4.46 10.20 -8.74
CA MET A 186 -4.15 11.40 -9.47
C MET A 186 -2.77 11.87 -9.04
N HIS A 187 -1.77 11.63 -9.88
CA HIS A 187 -0.62 12.51 -9.98
C HIS A 187 -1.13 13.96 -9.88
N LYS A 188 -0.44 14.74 -9.06
CA LYS A 188 -0.66 16.16 -8.77
C LYS A 188 -1.40 16.91 -9.87
N PRO A 189 -2.36 17.79 -9.53
CA PRO A 189 -3.12 18.52 -10.52
C PRO A 189 -2.15 19.27 -11.44
N TYR A 190 -2.30 19.09 -12.74
CA TYR A 190 -1.65 19.91 -13.73
C TYR A 190 -1.97 21.38 -13.40
N LYS A 191 -0.95 22.18 -13.07
CA LYS A 191 -1.07 23.63 -13.07
C LYS A 191 -1.49 24.01 -14.48
N ILE A 192 -2.75 24.40 -14.63
CA ILE A 192 -3.19 25.15 -15.80
C ILE A 192 -2.51 26.50 -15.65
N LEU A 193 -1.47 26.73 -16.44
CA LEU A 193 -0.87 28.04 -16.64
C LEU A 193 -1.92 28.87 -17.39
N SER A 194 -2.45 29.87 -16.72
CA SER A 194 -3.16 30.98 -17.33
C SER A 194 -2.19 31.87 -18.08
#